data_cb27b4de6298209ecff00d3bea496f3c
#
_entry.id   cb27b4de6298209ecff00d3bea496f3c
#
_cell.length_a   1.000
_cell.length_b   1.000
_cell.length_c   1.000
_cell.angle_alpha   90.00
_cell.angle_beta   90.00
_cell.angle_gamma   90.00
#
_symmetry.space_group_name_H-M   'P 1'
#
loop_
_entity.id
_entity.type
_entity.pdbx_description
1 polymer ?
#
loop_
_entity_poly.entity_id
_entity_poly.type
_entity_poly.pdbx_seq_one_letter_code
_entity_poly.pdbx_strand_id
1 'polypeptide(L)'
;MRRAALLTVIAASAILLSGCVTVVVPDDNNGDDRPPVAEELDNRTDVSCTPGDELLLNAPSTLYTVSGPCEDVTVEGTDLIVRLEQVENLVIRGDRNAIEAVAIESVEISGQDNSVTAGVIDEVEIAGDRNTVASDEPIDDSDVSGNDNDVD
;
A
#
# COMPACT_ATOMS: atom_id res chain seq x y z
N MET A 1 -48.99 -43.53 -23.31
CA MET A 1 -48.46 -42.37 -24.04
C MET A 1 -47.79 -41.45 -23.03
N ARG A 2 -46.48 -41.55 -22.88
CA ARG A 2 -45.70 -40.70 -21.96
C ARG A 2 -44.76 -39.87 -22.83
N ARG A 3 -44.98 -38.56 -22.82
CA ARG A 3 -44.13 -37.58 -23.52
C ARG A 3 -42.95 -37.24 -22.62
N ALA A 4 -41.73 -37.55 -23.05
CA ALA A 4 -40.48 -37.10 -22.43
C ALA A 4 -40.21 -35.68 -22.89
N ALA A 5 -40.03 -34.75 -21.93
CA ALA A 5 -39.57 -33.40 -22.18
C ALA A 5 -38.04 -33.37 -22.09
N LEU A 6 -37.40 -33.01 -23.20
CA LEU A 6 -35.95 -32.74 -23.24
C LEU A 6 -35.70 -31.38 -22.62
N LEU A 7 -34.94 -31.31 -21.52
CA LEU A 7 -34.36 -30.06 -21.01
C LEU A 7 -33.03 -29.78 -21.73
N THR A 8 -33.01 -28.75 -22.52
CA THR A 8 -31.79 -28.24 -23.14
C THR A 8 -31.09 -27.32 -22.14
N VAL A 9 -29.92 -27.74 -21.65
CA VAL A 9 -29.04 -26.89 -20.83
C VAL A 9 -28.24 -25.99 -21.76
N ILE A 10 -28.50 -24.70 -21.72
CA ILE A 10 -27.71 -23.68 -22.40
C ILE A 10 -26.54 -23.31 -21.49
N ALA A 11 -25.33 -23.72 -21.81
CA ALA A 11 -24.11 -23.27 -21.17
C ALA A 11 -23.82 -21.85 -21.63
N ALA A 12 -23.98 -20.87 -20.74
CA ALA A 12 -23.57 -19.50 -20.97
C ALA A 12 -22.05 -19.40 -20.74
N SER A 13 -21.27 -19.32 -21.82
CA SER A 13 -19.85 -19.00 -21.78
C SER A 13 -19.69 -17.52 -21.46
N ALA A 14 -19.20 -17.20 -20.25
CA ALA A 14 -18.78 -15.85 -19.91
C ALA A 14 -17.46 -15.54 -20.62
N ILE A 15 -17.50 -14.68 -21.63
CA ILE A 15 -16.34 -14.10 -22.29
C ILE A 15 -15.85 -12.96 -21.40
N LEU A 16 -14.72 -13.19 -20.72
CA LEU A 16 -13.97 -12.12 -20.06
C LEU A 16 -13.33 -11.25 -21.14
N LEU A 17 -13.96 -10.12 -21.47
CA LEU A 17 -13.35 -9.06 -22.27
C LEU A 17 -12.32 -8.35 -21.39
N SER A 18 -11.03 -8.70 -21.59
CA SER A 18 -9.91 -7.83 -21.22
C SER A 18 -10.06 -6.53 -22.00
N GLY A 19 -10.65 -5.54 -21.36
CA GLY A 19 -10.74 -4.19 -21.90
C GLY A 19 -9.38 -3.51 -21.82
N CYS A 20 -8.59 -3.54 -22.93
CA CYS A 20 -7.58 -2.54 -23.17
C CYS A 20 -8.31 -1.19 -23.25
N VAL A 21 -8.17 -0.34 -22.24
CA VAL A 21 -8.55 1.06 -22.31
C VAL A 21 -7.49 1.74 -23.20
N THR A 22 -7.81 1.91 -24.48
CA THR A 22 -7.04 2.82 -25.34
C THR A 22 -7.48 4.24 -25.01
N VAL A 23 -6.63 4.97 -24.29
CA VAL A 23 -6.78 6.42 -24.12
C VAL A 23 -6.47 7.05 -25.48
N VAL A 24 -7.50 7.51 -26.16
CA VAL A 24 -7.34 8.36 -27.36
C VAL A 24 -7.01 9.76 -26.86
N VAL A 25 -5.73 10.14 -26.92
CA VAL A 25 -5.30 11.52 -26.72
C VAL A 25 -5.73 12.34 -27.94
N PRO A 26 -6.48 13.44 -27.80
CA PRO A 26 -6.75 14.33 -28.92
C PRO A 26 -5.43 14.97 -29.39
N ASP A 27 -5.18 14.85 -30.68
CA ASP A 27 -4.03 15.42 -31.39
C ASP A 27 -4.17 16.96 -31.44
N ASP A 28 -3.64 17.65 -30.43
CA ASP A 28 -3.46 19.10 -30.49
C ASP A 28 -2.12 19.38 -31.20
N ASN A 29 -2.25 19.56 -32.51
CA ASN A 29 -1.21 19.95 -33.43
C ASN A 29 -0.78 21.39 -33.14
N ASN A 30 0.00 21.61 -32.08
CA ASN A 30 0.74 22.84 -31.87
C ASN A 30 2.23 22.49 -31.76
N GLY A 31 2.97 22.84 -32.85
CA GLY A 31 4.36 22.52 -33.00
C GLY A 31 5.22 23.20 -31.91
N ASP A 32 5.51 22.45 -30.88
CA ASP A 32 6.59 22.69 -29.94
C ASP A 32 7.51 21.46 -30.01
N ASP A 33 8.67 21.64 -30.60
CA ASP A 33 9.76 20.68 -30.64
C ASP A 33 10.34 20.47 -29.22
N ARG A 34 9.50 20.01 -28.30
CA ARG A 34 9.93 19.54 -26.99
C ARG A 34 10.25 18.06 -27.12
N PRO A 35 11.48 17.62 -26.79
CA PRO A 35 11.77 16.18 -26.77
C PRO A 35 10.74 15.49 -25.88
N PRO A 36 10.27 14.28 -26.22
CA PRO A 36 9.34 13.55 -25.39
C PRO A 36 9.96 13.46 -23.99
N VAL A 37 9.35 14.16 -23.03
CA VAL A 37 9.61 13.89 -21.63
C VAL A 37 9.32 12.41 -21.46
N ALA A 38 10.36 11.64 -21.08
CA ALA A 38 10.17 10.26 -20.69
C ALA A 38 8.96 10.24 -19.78
N GLU A 39 7.91 9.50 -20.14
CA GLU A 39 6.84 9.18 -19.23
C GLU A 39 7.52 8.53 -18.03
N GLU A 40 7.75 9.31 -16.97
CA GLU A 40 8.00 8.75 -15.66
C GLU A 40 6.82 7.81 -15.42
N LEU A 41 7.11 6.51 -15.44
CA LEU A 41 6.19 5.50 -14.99
C LEU A 41 5.87 5.88 -13.54
N ASP A 42 4.76 6.58 -13.37
CA ASP A 42 4.30 7.04 -12.07
C ASP A 42 3.79 5.81 -11.31
N ASN A 43 4.70 5.11 -10.64
CA ASN A 43 4.42 4.01 -9.73
C ASN A 43 3.74 4.55 -8.45
N ARG A 44 2.78 5.44 -8.65
CA ARG A 44 1.97 6.02 -7.58
C ARG A 44 0.60 5.32 -7.53
N THR A 45 0.18 4.98 -6.33
CA THR A 45 -1.14 4.43 -6.05
C THR A 45 -1.79 5.23 -4.93
N ASP A 46 -2.90 5.89 -5.24
CA ASP A 46 -3.69 6.61 -4.26
C ASP A 46 -4.84 5.70 -3.78
N VAL A 47 -4.95 5.53 -2.47
CA VAL A 47 -5.95 4.68 -1.81
C VAL A 47 -6.71 5.51 -0.78
N SER A 48 -7.97 5.24 -0.58
CA SER A 48 -8.76 5.87 0.48
C SER A 48 -9.27 4.80 1.45
N CYS A 49 -9.08 5.03 2.74
CA CYS A 49 -9.63 4.21 3.81
C CYS A 49 -10.85 4.86 4.48
N THR A 50 -11.67 4.03 5.05
CA THR A 50 -12.68 4.38 6.05
C THR A 50 -12.45 3.54 7.32
N PRO A 51 -12.94 3.95 8.50
CA PRO A 51 -12.78 3.17 9.72
C PRO A 51 -13.27 1.72 9.55
N GLY A 52 -12.42 0.75 9.89
CA GLY A 52 -12.67 -0.67 9.70
C GLY A 52 -12.11 -1.26 8.40
N ASP A 53 -11.43 -0.46 7.58
CA ASP A 53 -10.80 -0.97 6.36
C ASP A 53 -9.41 -1.55 6.64
N GLU A 54 -9.13 -2.70 6.01
CA GLU A 54 -7.84 -3.39 6.02
C GLU A 54 -7.17 -3.23 4.65
N LEU A 55 -5.90 -2.82 4.63
CA LEU A 55 -5.10 -2.66 3.42
C LEU A 55 -3.90 -3.59 3.39
N LEU A 56 -3.63 -4.19 2.20
CA LEU A 56 -2.40 -4.91 1.93
C LEU A 56 -1.60 -4.20 0.83
N LEU A 57 -0.41 -3.71 1.17
CA LEU A 57 0.51 -3.01 0.28
C LEU A 57 1.68 -3.94 -0.09
N ASN A 58 1.66 -4.51 -1.29
CA ASN A 58 2.61 -5.55 -1.71
C ASN A 58 3.26 -5.34 -3.09
N ALA A 59 2.90 -4.29 -3.83
CA ALA A 59 3.55 -3.99 -5.11
C ALA A 59 4.94 -3.38 -4.86
N PRO A 60 6.03 -3.95 -5.39
CA PRO A 60 7.38 -3.46 -5.12
C PRO A 60 7.63 -2.09 -5.76
N SER A 61 8.53 -1.31 -5.14
CA SER A 61 8.99 0.00 -5.63
C SER A 61 7.86 0.97 -5.98
N THR A 62 6.80 0.98 -5.18
CA THR A 62 5.59 1.78 -5.39
C THR A 62 5.48 2.88 -4.34
N LEU A 63 5.04 4.07 -4.75
CA LEU A 63 4.62 5.14 -3.85
C LEU A 63 3.11 4.99 -3.58
N TYR A 64 2.75 4.67 -2.35
CA TYR A 64 1.37 4.68 -1.89
C TYR A 64 1.05 5.98 -1.14
N THR A 65 -0.09 6.57 -1.46
CA THR A 65 -0.68 7.65 -0.67
C THR A 65 -2.04 7.17 -0.19
N VAL A 66 -2.16 6.98 1.11
CA VAL A 66 -3.38 6.48 1.76
C VAL A 66 -4.01 7.60 2.55
N SER A 67 -5.22 7.97 2.20
CA SER A 67 -5.98 9.03 2.88
C SER A 67 -7.14 8.46 3.70
N GLY A 68 -7.44 9.12 4.80
CA GLY A 68 -8.46 8.72 5.77
C GLY A 68 -7.95 7.70 6.79
N PRO A 69 -8.76 7.39 7.80
CA PRO A 69 -8.40 6.43 8.85
C PRO A 69 -8.55 4.99 8.37
N CYS A 70 -7.47 4.20 8.48
CA CYS A 70 -7.46 2.76 8.29
C CYS A 70 -7.46 2.04 9.64
N GLU A 71 -8.06 0.86 9.74
CA GLU A 71 -7.91 -0.01 10.90
C GLU A 71 -6.57 -0.75 10.81
N ASP A 72 -6.38 -1.58 9.77
CA ASP A 72 -5.16 -2.35 9.59
C ASP A 72 -4.46 -2.00 8.26
N VAL A 73 -3.16 -1.73 8.31
CA VAL A 73 -2.31 -1.59 7.12
C VAL A 73 -1.15 -2.57 7.21
N THR A 74 -1.11 -3.53 6.28
CA THR A 74 -0.01 -4.50 6.16
C THR A 74 0.88 -4.15 4.97
N VAL A 75 2.18 -4.00 5.22
CA VAL A 75 3.22 -3.72 4.22
C VAL A 75 4.07 -4.98 4.01
N GLU A 76 3.87 -5.67 2.89
CA GLU A 76 4.63 -6.88 2.51
C GLU A 76 5.57 -6.65 1.32
N GLY A 77 5.47 -5.48 0.68
CA GLY A 77 6.33 -5.11 -0.44
C GLY A 77 7.75 -4.76 -0.03
N THR A 78 8.59 -4.49 -1.03
CA THR A 78 9.98 -4.10 -0.85
C THR A 78 10.24 -2.79 -1.58
N ASP A 79 11.05 -1.92 -0.99
CA ASP A 79 11.39 -0.60 -1.55
C ASP A 79 10.13 0.28 -1.75
N LEU A 80 9.16 0.21 -0.84
CA LEU A 80 7.97 1.04 -0.86
C LEU A 80 8.20 2.39 -0.20
N ILE A 81 7.51 3.39 -0.70
CA ILE A 81 7.29 4.67 0.00
C ILE A 81 5.80 4.75 0.29
N VAL A 82 5.44 4.85 1.56
CA VAL A 82 4.04 4.84 1.99
C VAL A 82 3.76 6.10 2.80
N ARG A 83 2.74 6.85 2.41
CA ARG A 83 2.22 8.00 3.15
C ARG A 83 0.83 7.68 3.66
N LEU A 84 0.64 7.80 4.96
CA LEU A 84 -0.59 7.46 5.67
C LEU A 84 -1.09 8.70 6.44
N GLU A 85 -2.40 8.82 6.61
CA GLU A 85 -2.95 9.82 7.53
C GLU A 85 -3.06 9.23 8.94
N GLN A 86 -3.98 8.30 9.17
CA GLN A 86 -4.22 7.67 10.47
C GLN A 86 -4.35 6.17 10.30
N VAL A 87 -3.71 5.41 11.18
CA VAL A 87 -3.74 3.94 11.19
C VAL A 87 -3.83 3.46 12.63
N GLU A 88 -4.71 2.50 12.91
CA GLU A 88 -4.72 1.84 14.21
C GLU A 88 -3.55 0.84 14.30
N ASN A 89 -3.46 -0.12 13.36
CA ASN A 89 -2.41 -1.13 13.36
C ASN A 89 -1.60 -1.11 12.06
N LEU A 90 -0.31 -0.82 12.14
CA LEU A 90 0.63 -0.88 11.04
C LEU A 90 1.56 -2.09 11.20
N VAL A 91 1.46 -3.07 10.29
CA VAL A 91 2.29 -4.28 10.28
C VAL A 91 3.24 -4.27 9.09
N ILE A 92 4.57 -4.29 9.34
CA ILE A 92 5.60 -4.27 8.30
C ILE A 92 6.37 -5.59 8.30
N ARG A 93 6.14 -6.38 7.25
CA ARG A 93 6.83 -7.66 7.00
C ARG A 93 7.82 -7.59 5.85
N GLY A 94 7.73 -6.54 5.04
CA GLY A 94 8.63 -6.27 3.93
C GLY A 94 9.94 -5.61 4.35
N ASP A 95 10.84 -5.40 3.39
CA ASP A 95 12.17 -4.85 3.63
C ASP A 95 12.37 -3.51 2.90
N ARG A 96 13.22 -2.63 3.45
CA ARG A 96 13.62 -1.34 2.86
C ARG A 96 12.44 -0.44 2.50
N ASN A 97 11.43 -0.42 3.35
CA ASN A 97 10.28 0.45 3.17
C ASN A 97 10.44 1.75 3.97
N ALA A 98 9.97 2.84 3.40
CA ALA A 98 9.90 4.14 4.07
C ALA A 98 8.43 4.53 4.26
N ILE A 99 8.00 4.65 5.51
CA ILE A 99 6.63 4.97 5.90
C ILE A 99 6.60 6.32 6.61
N GLU A 100 5.71 7.19 6.17
CA GLU A 100 5.43 8.50 6.78
C GLU A 100 3.95 8.55 7.13
N ALA A 101 3.61 8.84 8.39
CA ALA A 101 2.23 8.92 8.86
C ALA A 101 1.97 10.16 9.72
N VAL A 102 0.71 10.52 9.86
CA VAL A 102 0.32 11.56 10.83
C VAL A 102 0.17 10.96 12.22
N ALA A 103 -0.51 9.81 12.34
CA ALA A 103 -0.67 9.11 13.60
C ALA A 103 -0.81 7.60 13.39
N ILE A 104 -0.19 6.82 14.27
CA ILE A 104 -0.26 5.37 14.32
C ILE A 104 -0.47 4.98 15.78
N GLU A 105 -1.43 4.10 16.07
CA GLU A 105 -1.64 3.59 17.42
C GLU A 105 -0.62 2.49 17.73
N SER A 106 -0.49 1.48 16.86
CA SER A 106 0.46 0.37 17.05
C SER A 106 1.27 0.08 15.78
N VAL A 107 2.59 -0.10 15.94
CA VAL A 107 3.53 -0.48 14.86
C VAL A 107 4.17 -1.82 15.20
N GLU A 108 4.04 -2.81 14.31
CA GLU A 108 4.76 -4.09 14.35
C GLU A 108 5.71 -4.21 13.16
N ILE A 109 7.01 -4.42 13.39
CA ILE A 109 8.02 -4.57 12.35
C ILE A 109 8.73 -5.91 12.50
N SER A 110 8.58 -6.79 11.52
CA SER A 110 9.32 -8.06 11.43
C SER A 110 10.30 -8.12 10.24
N GLY A 111 10.27 -7.12 9.37
CA GLY A 111 11.18 -6.94 8.23
C GLY A 111 12.51 -6.29 8.60
N GLN A 112 13.32 -5.96 7.59
CA GLN A 112 14.65 -5.35 7.77
C GLN A 112 14.76 -4.03 7.01
N ASP A 113 15.65 -3.15 7.52
CA ASP A 113 15.99 -1.89 6.85
C ASP A 113 14.76 -0.98 6.60
N ASN A 114 13.75 -1.03 7.46
CA ASN A 114 12.56 -0.18 7.34
C ASN A 114 12.71 1.10 8.15
N SER A 115 12.09 2.17 7.67
CA SER A 115 12.02 3.47 8.36
C SER A 115 10.57 3.89 8.50
N VAL A 116 10.13 4.15 9.73
CA VAL A 116 8.80 4.66 10.07
C VAL A 116 8.95 6.00 10.75
N THR A 117 8.25 7.01 10.28
CA THR A 117 8.20 8.33 10.91
C THR A 117 6.75 8.77 11.02
N ALA A 118 6.34 9.18 12.21
CA ALA A 118 4.99 9.71 12.42
C ALA A 118 4.98 10.88 13.42
N GLY A 119 3.89 11.66 13.39
CA GLY A 119 3.66 12.69 14.40
C GLY A 119 3.40 12.08 15.78
N VAL A 120 2.64 10.98 15.84
CA VAL A 120 2.32 10.24 17.07
C VAL A 120 2.42 8.74 16.78
N ILE A 121 3.08 8.00 17.69
CA ILE A 121 3.09 6.54 17.76
C ILE A 121 2.90 6.17 19.22
N ASP A 122 1.89 5.35 19.54
CA ASP A 122 1.64 4.97 20.95
C ASP A 122 2.43 3.73 21.33
N GLU A 123 2.46 2.69 20.48
CA GLU A 123 3.13 1.41 20.73
C GLU A 123 4.03 0.96 19.59
N VAL A 124 5.20 0.39 19.89
CA VAL A 124 6.16 -0.13 18.91
C VAL A 124 6.64 -1.52 19.29
N GLU A 125 6.50 -2.49 18.39
CA GLU A 125 7.11 -3.82 18.48
C GLU A 125 8.04 -4.08 17.29
N ILE A 126 9.31 -4.36 17.54
CA ILE A 126 10.31 -4.67 16.50
C ILE A 126 10.93 -6.03 16.76
N ALA A 127 10.81 -6.93 15.80
CA ALA A 127 11.46 -8.25 15.79
C ALA A 127 12.47 -8.42 14.63
N GLY A 128 12.68 -7.39 13.81
CA GLY A 128 13.59 -7.36 12.66
C GLY A 128 14.94 -6.71 12.96
N ASP A 129 15.75 -6.46 11.93
CA ASP A 129 17.08 -5.84 12.06
C ASP A 129 17.14 -4.50 11.31
N ARG A 130 17.91 -3.54 11.82
CA ARG A 130 18.22 -2.25 11.17
C ARG A 130 16.97 -1.42 10.83
N ASN A 131 15.97 -1.47 11.69
CA ASN A 131 14.79 -0.64 11.55
C ASN A 131 14.93 0.65 12.35
N THR A 132 14.36 1.72 11.85
CA THR A 132 14.29 3.01 12.53
C THR A 132 12.82 3.41 12.67
N VAL A 133 12.43 3.78 13.88
CA VAL A 133 11.11 4.33 14.19
C VAL A 133 11.29 5.66 14.90
N ALA A 134 10.68 6.70 14.39
CA ALA A 134 10.74 8.04 14.97
C ALA A 134 9.34 8.64 15.12
N SER A 135 9.08 9.24 16.28
CA SER A 135 7.84 9.94 16.61
C SER A 135 8.12 11.35 17.10
N ASP A 136 7.26 12.32 16.73
CA ASP A 136 7.36 13.69 17.27
C ASP A 136 6.92 13.77 18.74
N GLU A 137 6.03 12.86 19.18
CA GLU A 137 5.59 12.71 20.56
C GLU A 137 6.26 11.49 21.20
N PRO A 138 6.44 11.45 22.54
CA PRO A 138 7.01 10.29 23.22
C PRO A 138 6.19 9.01 22.98
N ILE A 139 6.87 7.91 22.65
CA ILE A 139 6.26 6.59 22.51
C ILE A 139 5.97 6.01 23.90
N ASP A 140 4.74 5.55 24.14
CA ASP A 140 4.32 5.09 25.46
C ASP A 140 4.88 3.71 25.81
N ASP A 141 4.95 2.78 24.84
CA ASP A 141 5.48 1.43 25.04
C ASP A 141 6.32 0.98 23.83
N SER A 142 7.46 0.31 24.11
CA SER A 142 8.30 -0.22 23.05
C SER A 142 8.94 -1.53 23.43
N ASP A 143 8.76 -2.58 22.60
CA ASP A 143 9.46 -3.86 22.68
C ASP A 143 10.34 -4.05 21.45
N VAL A 144 11.66 -4.00 21.64
CA VAL A 144 12.61 -4.03 20.55
C VAL A 144 13.51 -5.25 20.69
N SER A 145 13.44 -6.14 19.70
CA SER A 145 14.31 -7.30 19.53
C SER A 145 15.00 -7.26 18.17
N GLY A 146 16.07 -8.03 18.00
CA GLY A 146 16.91 -7.98 16.79
C GLY A 146 18.14 -7.08 16.96
N ASN A 147 18.76 -6.67 15.84
CA ASN A 147 20.03 -5.94 15.88
C ASN A 147 19.92 -4.60 15.17
N ASP A 148 20.65 -3.60 15.68
CA ASP A 148 20.80 -2.30 15.04
C ASP A 148 19.46 -1.58 14.78
N ASN A 149 18.47 -1.77 15.65
CA ASN A 149 17.21 -1.01 15.61
C ASN A 149 17.35 0.27 16.42
N ASP A 150 16.67 1.32 15.98
CA ASP A 150 16.63 2.65 16.60
C ASP A 150 15.18 3.10 16.79
N VAL A 151 14.84 3.57 17.99
CA VAL A 151 13.50 4.06 18.35
C VAL A 151 13.64 5.35 19.13
N ASP A 152 13.12 6.46 18.56
CA ASP A 152 13.21 7.84 19.07
C ASP A 152 11.83 8.48 19.29
#